data_35d98a7731a59ff905680240387fdd94
#
_entry.id   35d98a7731a59ff905680240387fdd94
#
_cell.length_a   1.000
_cell.length_b   1.000
_cell.length_c   1.000
_cell.angle_alpha   90.00
_cell.angle_beta   90.00
_cell.angle_gamma   90.00
#
_symmetry.space_group_name_H-M   'P 1'
#
loop_
_entity.id
_entity.type
_entity.pdbx_description
1 polymer ?
#
loop_
_entity_poly.entity_id
_entity_poly.type
_entity_poly.pdbx_seq_one_letter_code
_entity_poly.pdbx_strand_id
1 'polypeptide(L)'
;MSAQRIAQWVWWSGAAPARAARGVLLPVAFLYRTIMSARAGAYSRGWLRQRPLPLPAIAVGNLAVGGAGKTPLAAWIAAFFASRGVKPGVLLRGYRGDEQAVHQRLVPGAVVVPNPDRLAGAEQARAQGARVLVLDDAYQRLNVARDVNIAVVSTESSPPRHVAWPLPAGPWREDWSALGRADVIVVTRRRAAVAESRALAGRLAARWPRAVVAGVHLVLDGLAGLKSGRRVELAALAKRRVIVAAGIADPVSFAAQVRAFGASVQLTAYQDHHAYPPGDVARLARAAKDADYVVVTEKDAVKLRSRWPADAPEPLVAQLAVRWEFNGDAVVRVLEGVLKSVV
;
A
#
# COMPACT_ATOMS: atom_id res chain seq x y z
N MET A 1 -24.36 -7.75 -5.62
CA MET A 1 -23.17 -7.28 -4.87
C MET A 1 -21.92 -7.79 -5.59
N SER A 2 -20.85 -6.98 -5.70
CA SER A 2 -19.59 -7.49 -6.27
C SER A 2 -18.92 -8.48 -5.31
N ALA A 3 -18.10 -9.42 -5.84
CA ALA A 3 -17.35 -10.39 -5.03
C ALA A 3 -16.51 -9.73 -3.93
N GLN A 4 -15.95 -8.56 -4.20
CA GLN A 4 -15.17 -7.80 -3.23
C GLN A 4 -16.01 -7.28 -2.05
N ARG A 5 -17.24 -6.81 -2.30
CA ARG A 5 -18.17 -6.38 -1.24
C ARG A 5 -18.61 -7.57 -0.38
N ILE A 6 -18.85 -8.72 -1.00
CA ILE A 6 -19.18 -9.95 -0.26
C ILE A 6 -18.01 -10.34 0.64
N ALA A 7 -16.78 -10.37 0.11
CA ALA A 7 -15.59 -10.68 0.88
C ALA A 7 -15.40 -9.71 2.07
N GLN A 8 -15.49 -8.40 1.85
CA GLN A 8 -15.40 -7.40 2.92
C GLN A 8 -16.49 -7.57 3.97
N TRP A 9 -17.73 -7.86 3.54
CA TRP A 9 -18.83 -8.12 4.45
C TRP A 9 -18.55 -9.39 5.29
N VAL A 10 -18.13 -10.48 4.66
CA VAL A 10 -17.74 -11.71 5.37
C VAL A 10 -16.63 -11.43 6.37
N TRP A 11 -15.59 -10.70 6.00
CA TRP A 11 -14.40 -10.50 6.84
C TRP A 11 -14.64 -9.55 8.02
N TRP A 12 -15.40 -8.47 7.82
CA TRP A 12 -15.47 -7.37 8.77
C TRP A 12 -16.82 -7.22 9.48
N SER A 13 -17.89 -7.82 8.96
CA SER A 13 -19.21 -7.69 9.60
C SER A 13 -19.30 -8.54 10.86
N GLY A 14 -19.83 -7.94 11.94
CA GLY A 14 -20.21 -8.64 13.16
C GLY A 14 -21.56 -9.37 13.10
N ALA A 15 -22.31 -9.23 11.99
CA ALA A 15 -23.64 -9.82 11.83
C ALA A 15 -23.60 -11.35 11.87
N ALA A 16 -24.64 -11.97 12.45
CA ALA A 16 -24.73 -13.43 12.58
C ALA A 16 -24.58 -14.16 11.23
N PRO A 17 -25.18 -13.74 10.09
CA PRO A 17 -24.97 -14.39 8.81
C PRO A 17 -23.52 -14.32 8.32
N ALA A 18 -22.80 -13.21 8.58
CA ALA A 18 -21.39 -13.09 8.20
C ALA A 18 -20.51 -14.02 9.06
N ARG A 19 -20.82 -14.18 10.34
CA ARG A 19 -20.13 -15.15 11.23
C ARG A 19 -20.38 -16.58 10.78
N ALA A 20 -21.61 -16.94 10.42
CA ALA A 20 -21.97 -18.24 9.89
C ALA A 20 -21.20 -18.52 8.57
N ALA A 21 -21.19 -17.55 7.63
CA ALA A 21 -20.43 -17.67 6.39
C ALA A 21 -18.94 -17.88 6.64
N ARG A 22 -18.34 -17.16 7.60
CA ARG A 22 -16.94 -17.42 8.02
C ARG A 22 -16.75 -18.83 8.52
N GLY A 23 -17.66 -19.33 9.38
CA GLY A 23 -17.62 -20.71 9.89
C GLY A 23 -17.57 -21.74 8.78
N VAL A 24 -18.43 -21.61 7.79
CA VAL A 24 -18.46 -22.48 6.59
C VAL A 24 -17.16 -22.41 5.78
N LEU A 25 -16.52 -21.24 5.73
CA LEU A 25 -15.27 -21.05 4.99
C LEU A 25 -14.01 -21.51 5.76
N LEU A 26 -14.09 -21.77 7.06
CA LEU A 26 -12.93 -22.16 7.88
C LEU A 26 -12.18 -23.38 7.36
N PRO A 27 -12.81 -24.51 6.96
CA PRO A 27 -12.07 -25.65 6.45
C PRO A 27 -11.20 -25.30 5.24
N VAL A 28 -11.75 -24.50 4.30
CA VAL A 28 -11.03 -24.04 3.11
C VAL A 28 -9.91 -23.08 3.51
N ALA A 29 -10.13 -22.22 4.49
CA ALA A 29 -9.12 -21.30 4.99
C ALA A 29 -7.94 -22.02 5.67
N PHE A 30 -8.21 -23.09 6.42
CA PHE A 30 -7.16 -23.93 7.00
C PHE A 30 -6.36 -24.67 5.94
N LEU A 31 -7.03 -25.23 4.92
CA LEU A 31 -6.36 -25.86 3.78
C LEU A 31 -5.46 -24.86 3.05
N TYR A 32 -5.97 -23.67 2.73
CA TYR A 32 -5.19 -22.58 2.13
C TYR A 32 -3.96 -22.23 2.97
N ARG A 33 -4.14 -22.05 4.29
CA ARG A 33 -3.04 -21.77 5.23
C ARG A 33 -1.98 -22.87 5.20
N THR A 34 -2.40 -24.14 5.22
CA THR A 34 -1.49 -25.29 5.20
C THR A 34 -0.67 -25.32 3.90
N ILE A 35 -1.31 -25.11 2.75
CA ILE A 35 -0.65 -25.03 1.44
C ILE A 35 0.36 -23.87 1.41
N MET A 36 -0.03 -22.70 1.90
CA MET A 36 0.87 -21.53 1.91
C MET A 36 2.06 -21.72 2.86
N SER A 37 1.85 -22.33 4.01
CA SER A 37 2.91 -22.66 4.98
C SER A 37 3.85 -23.75 4.44
N ALA A 38 3.31 -24.80 3.84
CA ALA A 38 4.10 -25.87 3.20
C ALA A 38 4.96 -25.31 2.06
N ARG A 39 4.38 -24.44 1.20
CA ARG A 39 5.10 -23.74 0.14
C ARG A 39 6.22 -22.88 0.70
N ALA A 40 5.96 -22.08 1.73
CA ALA A 40 6.98 -21.26 2.38
C ALA A 40 8.09 -22.13 2.99
N GLY A 41 7.74 -23.24 3.64
CA GLY A 41 8.68 -24.21 4.18
C GLY A 41 9.53 -24.90 3.11
N ALA A 42 8.97 -25.18 1.94
CA ALA A 42 9.70 -25.76 0.81
C ALA A 42 10.77 -24.79 0.26
N TYR A 43 10.45 -23.49 0.16
CA TYR A 43 11.45 -22.47 -0.22
C TYR A 43 12.52 -22.30 0.85
N SER A 44 12.15 -22.26 2.14
CA SER A 44 13.12 -22.05 3.24
C SER A 44 14.08 -23.24 3.42
N ARG A 45 13.68 -24.45 3.03
CA ARG A 45 14.51 -25.67 3.05
C ARG A 45 15.28 -25.89 1.75
N GLY A 46 15.13 -25.03 0.73
CA GLY A 46 15.78 -25.15 -0.56
C GLY A 46 15.17 -26.22 -1.49
N TRP A 47 14.03 -26.83 -1.12
CA TRP A 47 13.34 -27.79 -1.99
C TRP A 47 12.76 -27.14 -3.24
N LEU A 48 12.38 -25.87 -3.14
CA LEU A 48 12.01 -25.03 -4.28
C LEU A 48 13.09 -23.97 -4.49
N ARG A 49 13.57 -23.87 -5.73
CA ARG A 49 14.62 -22.91 -6.09
C ARG A 49 14.07 -21.49 -6.20
N GLN A 50 14.78 -20.55 -5.60
CA GLN A 50 14.60 -19.13 -5.86
C GLN A 50 15.47 -18.74 -7.05
N ARG A 51 14.88 -18.03 -8.00
CA ARG A 51 15.62 -17.50 -9.16
C ARG A 51 16.35 -16.22 -8.74
N PRO A 52 17.64 -16.10 -8.98
CA PRO A 52 18.35 -14.83 -8.75
C PRO A 52 17.80 -13.75 -9.68
N LEU A 53 17.72 -12.54 -9.17
CA LEU A 53 17.42 -11.37 -9.98
C LEU A 53 18.74 -10.75 -10.50
N PRO A 54 18.73 -10.06 -11.67
CA PRO A 54 19.92 -9.51 -12.28
C PRO A 54 20.48 -8.26 -11.57
N LEU A 55 19.77 -7.75 -10.59
CA LEU A 55 20.12 -6.58 -9.80
C LEU A 55 19.72 -6.80 -8.33
N PRO A 56 20.39 -6.13 -7.37
CA PRO A 56 19.97 -6.14 -5.97
C PRO A 56 18.51 -5.72 -5.82
N ALA A 57 17.78 -6.43 -4.96
CA ALA A 57 16.33 -6.35 -4.91
C ALA A 57 15.78 -6.23 -3.48
N ILE A 58 14.90 -5.26 -3.26
CA ILE A 58 14.16 -5.05 -2.03
C ILE A 58 12.69 -5.39 -2.28
N ALA A 59 12.15 -6.39 -1.57
CA ALA A 59 10.72 -6.70 -1.62
C ALA A 59 9.94 -5.98 -0.53
N VAL A 60 8.91 -5.26 -0.92
CA VAL A 60 7.94 -4.63 -0.02
C VAL A 60 6.60 -5.34 -0.16
N GLY A 61 5.98 -5.69 0.94
CA GLY A 61 4.64 -6.27 0.91
C GLY A 61 4.04 -6.42 2.29
N ASN A 62 2.86 -7.04 2.38
CA ASN A 62 2.15 -7.25 3.63
C ASN A 62 1.53 -8.64 3.68
N LEU A 63 1.02 -9.04 4.84
CA LEU A 63 0.44 -10.36 5.06
C LEU A 63 -1.06 -10.43 4.76
N ALA A 64 -1.77 -9.31 4.71
CA ALA A 64 -3.22 -9.26 4.53
C ALA A 64 -3.63 -8.49 3.27
N VAL A 65 -4.80 -8.79 2.76
CA VAL A 65 -5.45 -7.95 1.72
C VAL A 65 -5.83 -6.60 2.34
N GLY A 66 -5.50 -5.51 1.66
CA GLY A 66 -5.87 -4.16 2.09
C GLY A 66 -4.74 -3.13 1.99
N GLY A 67 -5.07 -1.91 2.36
CA GLY A 67 -4.23 -0.72 2.20
C GLY A 67 -3.21 -0.52 3.32
N ALA A 68 -2.29 -1.45 3.54
CA ALA A 68 -1.26 -1.34 4.58
C ALA A 68 -0.20 -0.24 4.36
N GLY A 69 -0.21 0.45 3.21
CA GLY A 69 0.78 1.48 2.91
C GLY A 69 2.02 0.99 2.15
N LYS A 70 1.93 -0.15 1.47
CA LYS A 70 3.02 -0.72 0.66
C LYS A 70 3.53 0.25 -0.40
N THR A 71 2.63 0.76 -1.24
CA THR A 71 2.96 1.64 -2.37
C THR A 71 3.68 2.93 -1.94
N PRO A 72 3.20 3.70 -0.93
CA PRO A 72 3.96 4.83 -0.41
C PRO A 72 5.35 4.46 0.11
N LEU A 73 5.47 3.33 0.83
CA LEU A 73 6.76 2.88 1.35
C LEU A 73 7.70 2.43 0.21
N ALA A 74 7.21 1.68 -0.77
CA ALA A 74 8.00 1.27 -1.93
C ALA A 74 8.47 2.49 -2.75
N ALA A 75 7.62 3.51 -2.91
CA ALA A 75 8.00 4.76 -3.53
C ALA A 75 9.05 5.53 -2.71
N TRP A 76 8.92 5.58 -1.39
CA TRP A 76 9.91 6.19 -0.50
C TRP A 76 11.28 5.49 -0.62
N ILE A 77 11.31 4.15 -0.65
CA ILE A 77 12.54 3.38 -0.85
C ILE A 77 13.15 3.68 -2.23
N ALA A 78 12.36 3.71 -3.29
CA ALA A 78 12.84 4.05 -4.63
C ALA A 78 13.42 5.47 -4.66
N ALA A 79 12.74 6.45 -4.03
CA ALA A 79 13.23 7.82 -3.90
C ALA A 79 14.53 7.91 -3.07
N PHE A 80 14.69 7.07 -2.05
CA PHE A 80 15.92 6.96 -1.27
C PHE A 80 17.14 6.62 -2.15
N PHE A 81 17.01 5.64 -3.07
CA PHE A 81 18.08 5.29 -4.00
C PHE A 81 18.29 6.38 -5.06
N ALA A 82 17.21 6.93 -5.61
CA ALA A 82 17.26 8.00 -6.59
C ALA A 82 18.01 9.23 -6.06
N SER A 83 17.74 9.62 -4.80
CA SER A 83 18.43 10.76 -4.15
C SER A 83 19.94 10.54 -3.92
N ARG A 84 20.40 9.30 -4.05
CA ARG A 84 21.81 8.91 -3.95
C ARG A 84 22.46 8.62 -5.31
N GLY A 85 21.82 9.04 -6.41
CA GLY A 85 22.31 8.85 -7.78
C GLY A 85 22.16 7.44 -8.34
N VAL A 86 21.47 6.53 -7.62
CA VAL A 86 21.21 5.16 -8.09
C VAL A 86 19.82 5.09 -8.72
N LYS A 87 19.74 4.80 -10.01
CA LYS A 87 18.46 4.70 -10.74
C LYS A 87 17.67 3.47 -10.28
N PRO A 88 16.50 3.64 -9.62
CA PRO A 88 15.71 2.51 -9.15
C PRO A 88 14.79 1.97 -10.25
N GLY A 89 14.59 0.64 -10.25
CA GLY A 89 13.53 -0.05 -10.98
C GLY A 89 12.42 -0.45 -10.02
N VAL A 90 11.18 0.00 -10.25
CA VAL A 90 10.02 -0.41 -9.46
C VAL A 90 9.25 -1.47 -10.21
N LEU A 91 9.19 -2.68 -9.66
CA LEU A 91 8.51 -3.81 -10.27
C LEU A 91 7.12 -4.01 -9.67
N LEU A 92 6.10 -3.94 -10.53
CA LEU A 92 4.69 -4.11 -10.17
C LEU A 92 4.13 -5.40 -10.76
N ARG A 93 3.01 -5.89 -10.23
CA ARG A 93 2.29 -7.01 -10.82
C ARG A 93 1.65 -6.65 -12.17
N GLY A 94 1.38 -5.37 -12.39
CA GLY A 94 0.72 -4.88 -13.60
C GLY A 94 -0.80 -5.08 -13.60
N TYR A 95 -1.41 -5.19 -12.42
CA TYR A 95 -2.85 -5.32 -12.31
C TYR A 95 -3.51 -3.94 -12.42
N ARG A 96 -4.31 -3.71 -13.50
CA ARG A 96 -5.13 -2.51 -13.74
C ARG A 96 -4.43 -1.19 -14.07
N GLY A 97 -3.10 -1.11 -14.14
CA GLY A 97 -2.37 0.06 -14.66
C GLY A 97 -2.30 1.32 -13.77
N ASP A 98 -3.16 1.46 -12.77
CA ASP A 98 -3.19 2.64 -11.89
C ASP A 98 -1.95 2.74 -10.99
N GLU A 99 -1.42 1.62 -10.49
CA GLU A 99 -0.22 1.59 -9.66
C GLU A 99 1.04 2.06 -10.40
N GLN A 100 1.16 1.74 -11.71
CA GLN A 100 2.27 2.20 -12.53
C GLN A 100 2.31 3.73 -12.59
N ALA A 101 1.21 4.37 -12.93
CA ALA A 101 1.14 5.83 -13.04
C ALA A 101 1.34 6.52 -11.68
N VAL A 102 0.91 5.89 -10.57
CA VAL A 102 1.18 6.38 -9.21
C VAL A 102 2.69 6.40 -8.94
N HIS A 103 3.41 5.29 -9.20
CA HIS A 103 4.86 5.23 -8.97
C HIS A 103 5.64 6.19 -9.86
N GLN A 104 5.25 6.33 -11.15
CA GLN A 104 5.88 7.30 -12.06
C GLN A 104 5.75 8.75 -11.56
N ARG A 105 4.66 9.07 -10.87
CA ARG A 105 4.46 10.40 -10.26
C ARG A 105 5.21 10.57 -8.95
N LEU A 106 5.21 9.53 -8.09
CA LEU A 106 5.85 9.59 -6.78
C LEU A 106 7.38 9.58 -6.88
N VAL A 107 7.93 8.92 -7.89
CA VAL A 107 9.39 8.83 -8.10
C VAL A 107 9.72 9.15 -9.56
N PRO A 108 9.73 10.43 -9.94
CA PRO A 108 10.13 10.84 -11.29
C PRO A 108 11.55 10.34 -11.60
N GLY A 109 11.72 9.70 -12.77
CA GLY A 109 13.02 9.12 -13.17
C GLY A 109 13.23 7.65 -12.77
N ALA A 110 12.38 7.06 -11.94
CA ALA A 110 12.38 5.62 -11.72
C ALA A 110 11.91 4.85 -12.97
N VAL A 111 12.50 3.68 -13.20
CA VAL A 111 12.04 2.73 -14.22
C VAL A 111 10.88 1.93 -13.61
N VAL A 112 9.65 2.14 -14.06
CA VAL A 112 8.47 1.44 -13.53
C VAL A 112 8.02 0.37 -14.52
N VAL A 113 8.15 -0.90 -14.12
CA VAL A 113 7.85 -2.06 -14.98
C VAL A 113 6.68 -2.88 -14.41
N PRO A 114 5.51 -2.84 -15.04
CA PRO A 114 4.40 -3.72 -14.73
C PRO A 114 4.58 -5.07 -15.44
N ASN A 115 5.03 -6.09 -14.69
CA ASN A 115 5.21 -7.44 -15.23
C ASN A 115 4.86 -8.48 -14.14
N PRO A 116 3.93 -9.44 -14.40
CA PRO A 116 3.62 -10.52 -13.48
C PRO A 116 4.78 -11.49 -13.27
N ASP A 117 5.65 -11.70 -14.28
CA ASP A 117 6.94 -12.39 -14.15
C ASP A 117 7.99 -11.39 -13.67
N ARG A 118 8.40 -11.55 -12.40
CA ARG A 118 9.36 -10.66 -11.74
C ARG A 118 10.76 -10.75 -12.33
N LEU A 119 11.16 -11.90 -12.88
CA LEU A 119 12.46 -12.06 -13.52
C LEU A 119 12.49 -11.31 -14.85
N ALA A 120 11.49 -11.54 -15.71
CA ALA A 120 11.35 -10.81 -16.97
C ALA A 120 11.23 -9.29 -16.73
N GLY A 121 10.47 -8.88 -15.72
CA GLY A 121 10.37 -7.46 -15.33
C GLY A 121 11.69 -6.88 -14.85
N ALA A 122 12.51 -7.66 -14.14
CA ALA A 122 13.82 -7.24 -13.67
C ALA A 122 14.80 -7.04 -14.83
N GLU A 123 14.79 -7.95 -15.81
CA GLU A 123 15.61 -7.79 -17.03
C GLU A 123 15.19 -6.56 -17.84
N GLN A 124 13.88 -6.31 -17.96
CA GLN A 124 13.38 -5.10 -18.61
C GLN A 124 13.82 -3.82 -17.87
N ALA A 125 13.76 -3.83 -16.53
CA ALA A 125 14.22 -2.69 -15.74
C ALA A 125 15.73 -2.46 -15.90
N ARG A 126 16.53 -3.53 -15.88
CA ARG A 126 17.98 -3.47 -16.10
C ARG A 126 18.30 -2.90 -17.47
N ALA A 127 17.64 -3.37 -18.51
CA ALA A 127 17.83 -2.87 -19.89
C ALA A 127 17.48 -1.37 -20.03
N GLN A 128 16.58 -0.84 -19.18
CA GLN A 128 16.25 0.58 -19.11
C GLN A 128 17.17 1.38 -18.16
N GLY A 129 18.25 0.76 -17.68
CA GLY A 129 19.27 1.40 -16.87
C GLY A 129 18.99 1.42 -15.36
N ALA A 130 18.04 0.65 -14.85
CA ALA A 130 17.91 0.45 -13.41
C ALA A 130 19.14 -0.26 -12.85
N ARG A 131 19.51 0.09 -11.61
CA ARG A 131 20.65 -0.51 -10.90
C ARG A 131 20.25 -1.18 -9.58
N VAL A 132 19.06 -0.91 -9.07
CA VAL A 132 18.47 -1.54 -7.90
C VAL A 132 16.99 -1.75 -8.15
N LEU A 133 16.40 -2.81 -7.58
CA LEU A 133 14.99 -3.15 -7.77
C LEU A 133 14.21 -2.96 -6.46
N VAL A 134 13.05 -2.32 -6.56
CA VAL A 134 12.04 -2.27 -5.49
C VAL A 134 10.80 -2.99 -5.99
N LEU A 135 10.47 -4.12 -5.37
CA LEU A 135 9.34 -4.97 -5.76
C LEU A 135 8.13 -4.62 -4.88
N ASP A 136 7.14 -3.93 -5.44
CA ASP A 136 5.89 -3.62 -4.72
C ASP A 136 4.94 -4.83 -4.72
N ASP A 137 4.27 -5.07 -3.60
CA ASP A 137 3.39 -6.21 -3.29
C ASP A 137 4.04 -7.58 -3.57
N ALA A 138 5.31 -7.75 -3.17
CA ALA A 138 6.11 -8.92 -3.52
C ALA A 138 6.49 -9.84 -2.35
N TYR A 139 6.00 -9.61 -1.13
CA TYR A 139 6.36 -10.40 0.05
C TYR A 139 6.08 -11.91 -0.12
N GLN A 140 4.96 -12.27 -0.79
CA GLN A 140 4.59 -13.65 -1.12
C GLN A 140 5.30 -14.22 -2.35
N ARG A 141 6.14 -13.44 -3.05
CA ARG A 141 6.84 -13.87 -4.27
C ARG A 141 8.13 -14.60 -3.94
N LEU A 142 8.01 -15.79 -3.31
CA LEU A 142 9.14 -16.59 -2.84
C LEU A 142 9.98 -17.22 -3.96
N ASN A 143 9.51 -17.19 -5.21
CA ASN A 143 10.19 -17.76 -6.36
C ASN A 143 11.35 -16.92 -6.92
N VAL A 144 11.56 -15.70 -6.41
CA VAL A 144 12.69 -14.85 -6.76
C VAL A 144 13.51 -14.53 -5.50
N ALA A 145 14.84 -14.50 -5.65
CA ALA A 145 15.74 -14.08 -4.58
C ALA A 145 15.64 -12.57 -4.34
N ARG A 146 15.79 -12.14 -3.12
CA ARG A 146 15.77 -10.74 -2.69
C ARG A 146 16.81 -10.54 -1.61
N ASP A 147 17.47 -9.39 -1.64
CA ASP A 147 18.49 -9.03 -0.65
C ASP A 147 17.84 -8.54 0.65
N VAL A 148 16.70 -7.85 0.55
CA VAL A 148 15.94 -7.36 1.70
C VAL A 148 14.44 -7.63 1.53
N ASN A 149 13.83 -8.20 2.57
CA ASN A 149 12.40 -8.42 2.67
C ASN A 149 11.78 -7.46 3.70
N ILE A 150 10.92 -6.56 3.25
CA ILE A 150 10.22 -5.60 4.09
C ILE A 150 8.75 -5.99 4.22
N ALA A 151 8.35 -6.34 5.43
CA ALA A 151 6.95 -6.60 5.76
C ALA A 151 6.28 -5.36 6.32
N VAL A 152 5.17 -4.95 5.72
CA VAL A 152 4.37 -3.80 6.18
C VAL A 152 3.19 -4.31 7.01
N VAL A 153 3.05 -3.79 8.21
CA VAL A 153 1.98 -4.12 9.16
C VAL A 153 1.24 -2.84 9.55
N SER A 154 -0.03 -2.73 9.19
CA SER A 154 -0.82 -1.55 9.54
C SER A 154 -1.43 -1.67 10.94
N THR A 155 -1.30 -0.62 11.75
CA THR A 155 -1.93 -0.54 13.06
C THR A 155 -3.46 -0.57 12.95
N GLU A 156 -4.04 0.08 11.94
CA GLU A 156 -5.48 0.10 11.69
C GLU A 156 -6.05 -1.26 11.28
N SER A 157 -5.22 -2.08 10.61
CA SER A 157 -5.61 -3.40 10.11
C SER A 157 -5.14 -4.54 11.01
N SER A 158 -4.45 -4.23 12.12
CA SER A 158 -4.08 -5.23 13.12
C SER A 158 -5.35 -5.72 13.80
N PRO A 159 -5.76 -6.96 13.51
CA PRO A 159 -7.11 -7.37 13.85
C PRO A 159 -7.26 -7.56 15.36
N PRO A 160 -8.44 -7.34 15.87
CA PRO A 160 -8.96 -8.12 17.00
C PRO A 160 -8.79 -9.61 16.68
N ARG A 161 -8.52 -10.44 17.67
CA ARG A 161 -8.19 -11.88 17.51
C ARG A 161 -9.15 -12.66 16.58
N HIS A 162 -10.41 -12.27 16.48
CA HIS A 162 -11.43 -12.91 15.66
C HIS A 162 -11.35 -12.61 14.13
N VAL A 163 -10.50 -11.68 13.71
CA VAL A 163 -10.34 -11.30 12.29
C VAL A 163 -9.02 -11.82 11.70
N ALA A 164 -8.24 -12.58 12.48
CA ALA A 164 -6.95 -13.13 12.05
C ALA A 164 -7.08 -14.41 11.19
N TRP A 165 -8.22 -14.59 10.52
CA TRP A 165 -8.44 -15.77 9.69
C TRP A 165 -7.80 -15.62 8.32
N PRO A 166 -7.19 -16.71 7.79
CA PRO A 166 -6.66 -16.69 6.44
C PRO A 166 -7.77 -16.66 5.38
N LEU A 167 -7.41 -16.38 4.15
CA LEU A 167 -8.31 -16.47 3.01
C LEU A 167 -8.89 -17.89 2.89
N PRO A 168 -10.18 -18.04 2.53
CA PRO A 168 -11.16 -16.99 2.23
C PRO A 168 -11.98 -16.51 3.45
N ALA A 169 -11.81 -17.10 4.64
CA ALA A 169 -12.59 -16.76 5.83
C ALA A 169 -12.20 -15.39 6.44
N GLY A 170 -11.03 -14.87 6.10
CA GLY A 170 -10.53 -13.57 6.51
C GLY A 170 -9.58 -12.97 5.47
N PRO A 171 -9.01 -11.79 5.73
CA PRO A 171 -8.18 -11.06 4.77
C PRO A 171 -6.73 -11.54 4.69
N TRP A 172 -6.29 -12.53 5.49
CA TRP A 172 -4.89 -12.91 5.62
C TRP A 172 -4.43 -13.83 4.48
N ARG A 173 -3.42 -13.38 3.73
CA ARG A 173 -2.72 -14.18 2.71
C ARG A 173 -1.76 -15.19 3.35
N GLU A 174 -1.16 -14.81 4.47
CA GLU A 174 -0.27 -15.63 5.31
C GLU A 174 -0.46 -15.24 6.76
N ASP A 175 -0.15 -16.13 7.67
CA ASP A 175 -0.22 -15.85 9.10
C ASP A 175 1.02 -15.06 9.61
N TRP A 176 0.99 -14.68 10.86
CA TRP A 176 2.05 -13.92 11.50
C TRP A 176 3.41 -14.61 11.48
N SER A 177 3.47 -15.94 11.41
CA SER A 177 4.74 -16.67 11.34
C SER A 177 5.57 -16.30 10.11
N ALA A 178 4.90 -15.86 9.06
CA ALA A 178 5.54 -15.37 7.85
C ALA A 178 6.42 -14.12 8.06
N LEU A 179 6.22 -13.36 9.16
CA LEU A 179 7.12 -12.25 9.54
C LEU A 179 8.53 -12.73 9.91
N GLY A 180 8.70 -14.01 10.24
CA GLY A 180 10.02 -14.58 10.54
C GLY A 180 11.02 -14.54 9.40
N ARG A 181 10.57 -14.26 8.16
CA ARG A 181 11.46 -14.06 7.01
C ARG A 181 11.67 -12.58 6.63
N ALA A 182 11.14 -11.65 7.43
CA ALA A 182 11.35 -10.23 7.22
C ALA A 182 12.70 -9.80 7.82
N ASP A 183 13.47 -9.04 7.05
CA ASP A 183 14.64 -8.32 7.53
C ASP A 183 14.22 -7.02 8.22
N VAL A 184 13.12 -6.42 7.72
CA VAL A 184 12.51 -5.20 8.25
C VAL A 184 11.01 -5.39 8.39
N ILE A 185 10.45 -5.01 9.54
CA ILE A 185 9.00 -4.92 9.77
C ILE A 185 8.66 -3.44 9.97
N VAL A 186 7.87 -2.88 9.06
CA VAL A 186 7.43 -1.49 9.13
C VAL A 186 5.99 -1.44 9.63
N VAL A 187 5.81 -0.93 10.84
CA VAL A 187 4.49 -0.65 11.41
C VAL A 187 4.00 0.69 10.88
N THR A 188 2.93 0.68 10.10
CA THR A 188 2.33 1.89 9.55
C THR A 188 1.10 2.30 10.35
N ARG A 189 0.86 3.59 10.47
CA ARG A 189 -0.39 4.16 10.96
C ARG A 189 -0.83 5.35 10.11
N ARG A 190 -2.12 5.65 10.15
CA ARG A 190 -2.73 6.86 9.57
C ARG A 190 -3.44 7.68 10.62
N ARG A 191 -4.37 7.07 11.37
CA ARG A 191 -5.20 7.71 12.41
C ARG A 191 -5.02 7.09 13.80
N ALA A 192 -4.54 5.85 13.87
CA ALA A 192 -4.26 5.19 15.13
C ALA A 192 -3.28 6.02 15.97
N ALA A 193 -3.39 5.95 17.28
CA ALA A 193 -2.49 6.64 18.18
C ALA A 193 -1.06 6.13 18.05
N VAL A 194 -0.06 7.00 18.24
CA VAL A 194 1.36 6.60 18.20
C VAL A 194 1.66 5.54 19.27
N ALA A 195 0.99 5.60 20.41
CA ALA A 195 1.13 4.62 21.50
C ALA A 195 0.71 3.22 21.05
N GLU A 196 -0.38 3.09 20.30
CA GLU A 196 -0.83 1.80 19.73
C GLU A 196 0.17 1.24 18.73
N SER A 197 0.70 2.09 17.86
CA SER A 197 1.76 1.73 16.90
C SER A 197 3.03 1.25 17.61
N ARG A 198 3.47 1.96 18.66
CA ARG A 198 4.63 1.55 19.48
C ARG A 198 4.38 0.26 20.23
N ALA A 199 3.20 0.06 20.81
CA ALA A 199 2.83 -1.18 21.49
C ALA A 199 2.82 -2.38 20.52
N LEU A 200 2.30 -2.19 19.30
CA LEU A 200 2.36 -3.21 18.25
C LEU A 200 3.81 -3.51 17.87
N ALA A 201 4.62 -2.48 17.63
CA ALA A 201 6.02 -2.64 17.27
C ALA A 201 6.81 -3.37 18.37
N GLY A 202 6.57 -3.08 19.65
CA GLY A 202 7.20 -3.79 20.77
C GLY A 202 6.87 -5.28 20.78
N ARG A 203 5.61 -5.66 20.54
CA ARG A 203 5.22 -7.07 20.42
C ARG A 203 5.89 -7.76 19.23
N LEU A 204 6.00 -7.06 18.09
CA LEU A 204 6.66 -7.59 16.90
C LEU A 204 8.17 -7.78 17.13
N ALA A 205 8.84 -6.80 17.73
CA ALA A 205 10.26 -6.87 18.04
C ALA A 205 10.59 -8.00 19.02
N ALA A 206 9.77 -8.18 20.06
CA ALA A 206 9.94 -9.28 21.00
C ALA A 206 9.77 -10.66 20.34
N ARG A 207 8.88 -10.76 19.36
CA ARG A 207 8.59 -12.04 18.67
C ARG A 207 9.59 -12.35 17.55
N TRP A 208 10.10 -11.36 16.86
CA TRP A 208 11.07 -11.46 15.74
C TRP A 208 12.29 -10.57 15.97
N PRO A 209 13.17 -10.92 16.92
CA PRO A 209 14.28 -10.07 17.36
C PRO A 209 15.39 -9.89 16.29
N ARG A 210 15.37 -10.68 15.22
CA ARG A 210 16.30 -10.53 14.09
C ARG A 210 15.86 -9.45 13.12
N ALA A 211 14.58 -9.10 13.09
CA ALA A 211 14.06 -8.08 12.19
C ALA A 211 14.22 -6.68 12.79
N VAL A 212 14.59 -5.71 11.97
CA VAL A 212 14.49 -4.30 12.33
C VAL A 212 13.00 -3.92 12.36
N VAL A 213 12.49 -3.51 13.52
CA VAL A 213 11.10 -3.04 13.64
C VAL A 213 11.08 -1.52 13.73
N ALA A 214 10.42 -0.88 12.77
CA ALA A 214 10.33 0.57 12.67
C ALA A 214 8.89 1.05 12.52
N GLY A 215 8.62 2.31 12.82
CA GLY A 215 7.28 2.90 12.72
C GLY A 215 7.19 4.08 11.78
N VAL A 216 6.11 4.12 11.01
CA VAL A 216 5.82 5.13 10.01
C VAL A 216 4.42 5.71 10.19
N HIS A 217 4.32 7.02 10.19
CA HIS A 217 3.07 7.74 9.97
C HIS A 217 2.91 8.04 8.47
N LEU A 218 1.86 7.49 7.87
CA LEU A 218 1.43 7.84 6.52
C LEU A 218 0.52 9.06 6.62
N VAL A 219 1.08 10.22 6.44
CA VAL A 219 0.43 11.51 6.68
C VAL A 219 0.07 12.19 5.36
N LEU A 220 -1.05 12.89 5.36
CA LEU A 220 -1.35 13.84 4.28
C LEU A 220 -0.36 15.01 4.38
N ASP A 221 0.42 15.22 3.33
CA ASP A 221 1.55 16.16 3.32
C ASP A 221 1.34 17.34 2.37
N GLY A 222 0.42 17.21 1.42
CA GLY A 222 0.12 18.26 0.47
C GLY A 222 -1.09 17.96 -0.39
N LEU A 223 -1.52 19.00 -1.12
CA LEU A 223 -2.58 18.91 -2.11
C LEU A 223 -2.07 19.50 -3.41
N ALA A 224 -2.48 18.94 -4.54
CA ALA A 224 -2.18 19.50 -5.86
C ALA A 224 -3.40 19.41 -6.78
N GLY A 225 -3.63 20.41 -7.60
CA GLY A 225 -4.69 20.38 -8.62
C GLY A 225 -4.55 19.18 -9.54
N LEU A 226 -5.65 18.50 -9.85
CA LEU A 226 -5.68 17.27 -10.64
C LEU A 226 -5.03 17.46 -12.03
N LYS A 227 -5.34 18.54 -12.72
CA LYS A 227 -4.82 18.88 -14.06
C LYS A 227 -3.71 19.92 -14.01
N SER A 228 -3.93 21.01 -13.24
CA SER A 228 -3.01 22.14 -13.12
C SER A 228 -1.72 21.78 -12.38
N GLY A 229 -1.76 20.81 -11.48
CA GLY A 229 -0.65 20.50 -10.59
C GLY A 229 -0.35 21.60 -9.56
N ARG A 230 -1.15 22.70 -9.55
CA ARG A 230 -0.97 23.82 -8.62
C ARG A 230 -1.06 23.33 -7.18
N ARG A 231 -0.04 23.60 -6.39
CA ARG A 231 -0.03 23.25 -4.98
C ARG A 231 -1.05 24.09 -4.20
N VAL A 232 -1.72 23.43 -3.24
CA VAL A 232 -2.64 24.04 -2.30
C VAL A 232 -2.21 23.62 -0.90
N GLU A 233 -2.09 24.59 -0.02
CA GLU A 233 -1.72 24.35 1.37
C GLU A 233 -2.83 23.60 2.12
N LEU A 234 -2.47 22.67 2.98
CA LEU A 234 -3.43 21.88 3.78
C LEU A 234 -4.28 22.77 4.68
N ALA A 235 -3.73 23.88 5.16
CA ALA A 235 -4.44 24.89 5.95
C ALA A 235 -5.64 25.51 5.20
N ALA A 236 -5.63 25.51 3.86
CA ALA A 236 -6.74 26.01 3.04
C ALA A 236 -8.01 25.17 3.19
N LEU A 237 -7.92 23.95 3.75
CA LEU A 237 -9.08 23.09 4.03
C LEU A 237 -9.87 23.55 5.28
N ALA A 238 -9.27 24.35 6.16
CA ALA A 238 -9.89 24.76 7.43
C ALA A 238 -11.23 25.49 7.19
N LYS A 239 -12.27 25.02 7.88
CA LYS A 239 -13.64 25.55 7.80
C LYS A 239 -14.28 25.45 6.39
N ARG A 240 -13.71 24.64 5.48
CA ARG A 240 -14.23 24.41 4.13
C ARG A 240 -15.11 23.18 4.06
N ARG A 241 -16.10 23.20 3.16
CA ARG A 241 -16.91 22.04 2.79
C ARG A 241 -16.14 21.24 1.75
N VAL A 242 -15.70 20.04 2.16
CA VAL A 242 -14.83 19.19 1.33
C VAL A 242 -15.53 17.86 1.03
N ILE A 243 -15.65 17.54 -0.24
CA ILE A 243 -16.03 16.20 -0.67
C ILE A 243 -14.75 15.37 -0.79
N VAL A 244 -14.65 14.30 -0.01
CA VAL A 244 -13.58 13.31 -0.14
C VAL A 244 -14.12 12.16 -0.98
N ALA A 245 -13.61 11.98 -2.20
CA ALA A 245 -13.97 10.88 -3.08
C ALA A 245 -12.82 9.87 -3.14
N ALA A 246 -13.06 8.63 -2.71
CA ALA A 246 -11.98 7.64 -2.57
C ALA A 246 -12.42 6.22 -2.93
N GLY A 247 -11.73 5.63 -3.92
CA GLY A 247 -11.83 4.23 -4.35
C GLY A 247 -10.60 3.43 -3.90
N ILE A 248 -10.34 3.41 -2.59
CA ILE A 248 -9.23 2.72 -1.93
C ILE A 248 -9.73 1.80 -0.82
N ALA A 249 -8.85 0.94 -0.30
CA ALA A 249 -9.21 -0.05 0.73
C ALA A 249 -9.67 0.57 2.06
N ASP A 250 -9.17 1.77 2.42
CA ASP A 250 -9.53 2.46 3.68
C ASP A 250 -9.87 3.94 3.42
N PRO A 251 -11.07 4.22 2.87
CA PRO A 251 -11.50 5.59 2.60
C PRO A 251 -11.83 6.37 3.87
N VAL A 252 -12.17 5.68 4.96
CA VAL A 252 -12.53 6.31 6.24
C VAL A 252 -11.30 6.96 6.89
N SER A 253 -10.15 6.27 6.90
CA SER A 253 -8.90 6.85 7.41
C SER A 253 -8.44 8.04 6.56
N PHE A 254 -8.63 7.99 5.24
CA PHE A 254 -8.33 9.11 4.37
C PHE A 254 -9.21 10.33 4.68
N ALA A 255 -10.52 10.14 4.80
CA ALA A 255 -11.44 11.22 5.17
C ALA A 255 -11.12 11.80 6.56
N ALA A 256 -10.70 10.96 7.51
CA ALA A 256 -10.29 11.42 8.85
C ALA A 256 -9.03 12.29 8.78
N GLN A 257 -8.06 11.98 7.93
CA GLN A 257 -6.88 12.83 7.74
C GLN A 257 -7.26 14.21 7.18
N VAL A 258 -8.19 14.27 6.21
CA VAL A 258 -8.69 15.55 5.68
C VAL A 258 -9.42 16.34 6.76
N ARG A 259 -10.26 15.70 7.58
CA ARG A 259 -10.95 16.36 8.74
C ARG A 259 -9.98 16.95 9.75
N ALA A 260 -8.83 16.32 9.95
CA ALA A 260 -7.84 16.79 10.91
C ALA A 260 -7.31 18.21 10.61
N PHE A 261 -7.47 18.67 9.35
CA PHE A 261 -7.16 20.05 8.95
C PHE A 261 -8.34 21.03 9.13
N GLY A 262 -9.36 20.65 9.88
CA GLY A 262 -10.51 21.51 10.19
C GLY A 262 -11.57 21.59 9.10
N ALA A 263 -11.55 20.68 8.12
CA ALA A 263 -12.54 20.60 7.05
C ALA A 263 -13.85 19.97 7.53
N SER A 264 -14.98 20.47 7.02
CA SER A 264 -16.27 19.76 7.03
C SER A 264 -16.30 18.76 5.89
N VAL A 265 -16.14 17.45 6.19
CA VAL A 265 -15.93 16.41 5.18
C VAL A 265 -17.18 15.59 4.93
N GLN A 266 -17.62 15.55 3.69
CA GLN A 266 -18.55 14.58 3.14
C GLN A 266 -17.76 13.47 2.42
N LEU A 267 -17.84 12.22 2.90
CA LEU A 267 -17.16 11.07 2.28
C LEU A 267 -18.04 10.43 1.21
N THR A 268 -17.53 10.35 -0.02
CA THR A 268 -18.05 9.51 -1.11
C THR A 268 -17.11 8.32 -1.31
N ALA A 269 -17.42 7.22 -0.62
CA ALA A 269 -16.61 6.00 -0.68
C ALA A 269 -17.01 5.15 -1.89
N TYR A 270 -16.04 4.77 -2.70
CA TYR A 270 -16.15 3.81 -3.79
C TYR A 270 -15.47 2.48 -3.42
N GLN A 271 -15.67 1.46 -4.24
CA GLN A 271 -14.90 0.22 -4.11
C GLN A 271 -13.41 0.47 -4.37
N ASP A 272 -12.55 -0.31 -3.72
CA ASP A 272 -11.11 -0.29 -4.03
C ASP A 272 -10.89 -0.56 -5.52
N HIS A 273 -10.01 0.24 -6.14
CA HIS A 273 -9.76 0.27 -7.59
C HIS A 273 -10.99 0.65 -8.46
N HIS A 274 -11.92 1.45 -7.94
CA HIS A 274 -13.08 1.92 -8.72
C HIS A 274 -12.67 2.56 -10.06
N ALA A 275 -13.41 2.25 -11.13
CA ALA A 275 -13.04 2.69 -12.49
C ALA A 275 -13.54 4.08 -12.88
N TYR A 276 -14.41 4.69 -12.08
CA TYR A 276 -15.04 6.00 -12.33
C TYR A 276 -15.72 6.08 -13.72
N PRO A 277 -16.79 5.33 -13.95
CA PRO A 277 -17.57 5.44 -15.18
C PRO A 277 -18.13 6.86 -15.37
N PRO A 278 -18.53 7.27 -16.60
CA PRO A 278 -18.97 8.64 -16.90
C PRO A 278 -20.03 9.18 -15.95
N GLY A 279 -21.01 8.35 -15.53
CA GLY A 279 -22.05 8.74 -14.59
C GLY A 279 -21.52 9.10 -13.19
N ASP A 280 -20.47 8.42 -12.70
CA ASP A 280 -19.87 8.74 -11.42
C ASP A 280 -19.05 10.01 -11.49
N VAL A 281 -18.31 10.22 -12.60
CA VAL A 281 -17.58 11.46 -12.86
C VAL A 281 -18.54 12.65 -12.93
N ALA A 282 -19.62 12.53 -13.69
CA ALA A 282 -20.63 13.58 -13.82
C ALA A 282 -21.30 13.92 -12.48
N ARG A 283 -21.56 12.91 -11.64
CA ARG A 283 -22.11 13.11 -10.28
C ARG A 283 -21.14 13.86 -9.38
N LEU A 284 -19.86 13.47 -9.37
CA LEU A 284 -18.83 14.14 -8.60
C LEU A 284 -18.60 15.57 -9.10
N ALA A 285 -18.57 15.79 -10.41
CA ALA A 285 -18.39 17.11 -11.00
C ALA A 285 -19.54 18.06 -10.67
N ARG A 286 -20.78 17.56 -10.63
CA ARG A 286 -21.93 18.35 -10.14
C ARG A 286 -21.78 18.70 -8.67
N ALA A 287 -21.46 17.70 -7.82
CA ALA A 287 -21.29 17.92 -6.39
C ALA A 287 -20.10 18.87 -6.09
N ALA A 288 -19.10 18.93 -6.95
CA ALA A 288 -17.98 19.86 -6.83
C ALA A 288 -18.41 21.34 -6.96
N LYS A 289 -19.53 21.65 -7.60
CA LYS A 289 -20.06 23.02 -7.70
C LYS A 289 -20.64 23.54 -6.39
N ASP A 290 -21.08 22.63 -5.51
CA ASP A 290 -21.69 22.93 -4.22
C ASP A 290 -20.72 22.78 -3.03
N ALA A 291 -19.46 22.41 -3.28
CA ALA A 291 -18.41 22.24 -2.30
C ALA A 291 -17.26 23.24 -2.54
N ASP A 292 -16.51 23.56 -1.50
CA ASP A 292 -15.31 24.40 -1.65
C ASP A 292 -14.17 23.61 -2.34
N TYR A 293 -14.06 22.30 -2.03
CA TYR A 293 -13.08 21.40 -2.64
C TYR A 293 -13.60 19.99 -2.81
N VAL A 294 -13.10 19.32 -3.84
CA VAL A 294 -13.15 17.86 -3.97
C VAL A 294 -11.72 17.34 -3.77
N VAL A 295 -11.52 16.41 -2.83
CA VAL A 295 -10.20 15.82 -2.56
C VAL A 295 -10.23 14.35 -2.91
N VAL A 296 -9.27 13.90 -3.71
CA VAL A 296 -9.12 12.54 -4.20
C VAL A 296 -7.75 11.97 -3.87
N THR A 297 -7.59 10.66 -3.88
CA THR A 297 -6.28 10.03 -3.71
C THR A 297 -5.47 10.02 -5.00
N GLU A 298 -4.15 9.76 -4.93
CA GLU A 298 -3.28 9.56 -6.09
C GLU A 298 -3.81 8.45 -7.02
N LYS A 299 -4.30 7.34 -6.45
CA LYS A 299 -4.87 6.22 -7.22
C LYS A 299 -6.14 6.61 -7.99
N ASP A 300 -6.98 7.43 -7.38
CA ASP A 300 -8.21 7.92 -8.01
C ASP A 300 -7.90 8.99 -9.06
N ALA A 301 -6.93 9.85 -8.77
CA ALA A 301 -6.49 10.92 -9.67
C ALA A 301 -6.04 10.40 -11.03
N VAL A 302 -5.31 9.28 -11.08
CA VAL A 302 -4.89 8.64 -12.34
C VAL A 302 -6.08 8.33 -13.24
N LYS A 303 -7.20 7.88 -12.67
CA LYS A 303 -8.41 7.49 -13.40
C LYS A 303 -9.29 8.68 -13.77
N LEU A 304 -9.29 9.72 -12.93
CA LEU A 304 -10.12 10.91 -13.10
C LEU A 304 -9.49 11.92 -14.04
N ARG A 305 -8.16 11.99 -14.15
CA ARG A 305 -7.42 13.04 -14.85
C ARG A 305 -7.89 13.26 -16.30
N SER A 306 -8.04 12.18 -17.07
CA SER A 306 -8.49 12.25 -18.47
C SER A 306 -10.00 12.38 -18.63
N ARG A 307 -10.78 12.15 -17.58
CA ARG A 307 -12.24 12.08 -17.61
C ARG A 307 -12.93 13.27 -16.94
N TRP A 308 -12.17 14.06 -16.16
CA TRP A 308 -12.77 15.17 -15.42
C TRP A 308 -13.16 16.32 -16.38
N PRO A 309 -14.42 16.80 -16.32
CA PRO A 309 -14.89 17.88 -17.20
C PRO A 309 -14.07 19.16 -17.01
N ALA A 310 -13.88 19.90 -18.11
CA ALA A 310 -13.11 21.14 -18.05
C ALA A 310 -13.87 22.31 -17.39
N ASP A 311 -15.20 22.25 -17.43
CA ASP A 311 -16.13 23.24 -16.86
C ASP A 311 -16.46 23.01 -15.37
N ALA A 312 -15.96 21.93 -14.78
CA ALA A 312 -16.15 21.63 -13.36
C ALA A 312 -14.94 22.09 -12.52
N PRO A 313 -15.17 22.52 -11.25
CA PRO A 313 -14.08 22.81 -10.33
C PRO A 313 -13.09 21.65 -10.23
N GLU A 314 -11.80 21.96 -10.35
CA GLU A 314 -10.74 20.95 -10.39
C GLU A 314 -10.58 20.27 -9.03
N PRO A 315 -10.55 18.92 -8.95
CA PRO A 315 -10.24 18.21 -7.72
C PRO A 315 -8.80 18.41 -7.26
N LEU A 316 -8.60 18.37 -5.96
CA LEU A 316 -7.29 18.34 -5.34
C LEU A 316 -6.85 16.89 -5.11
N VAL A 317 -5.65 16.56 -5.52
CA VAL A 317 -5.02 15.26 -5.32
C VAL A 317 -4.26 15.29 -4.01
N ALA A 318 -4.62 14.41 -3.10
CA ALA A 318 -3.96 14.27 -1.80
C ALA A 318 -2.62 13.56 -1.95
N GLN A 319 -1.55 14.20 -1.52
CA GLN A 319 -0.19 13.67 -1.51
C GLN A 319 0.11 13.10 -0.12
N LEU A 320 0.53 11.83 -0.05
CA LEU A 320 0.94 11.17 1.19
C LEU A 320 2.45 11.17 1.32
N ALA A 321 2.94 11.49 2.54
CA ALA A 321 4.34 11.32 2.91
C ALA A 321 4.52 10.16 3.88
N VAL A 322 5.69 9.54 3.81
CA VAL A 322 6.20 8.57 4.77
C VAL A 322 7.02 9.32 5.81
N ARG A 323 6.51 9.46 7.03
CA ARG A 323 7.23 10.09 8.14
C ARG A 323 7.62 9.04 9.17
N TRP A 324 8.92 8.82 9.33
CA TRP A 324 9.44 7.92 10.35
C TRP A 324 9.18 8.47 11.75
N GLU A 325 8.66 7.63 12.65
CA GLU A 325 8.37 8.00 14.02
C GLU A 325 9.31 7.34 15.03
N PHE A 326 9.84 6.17 14.66
CA PHE A 326 10.88 5.48 15.43
C PHE A 326 11.64 4.50 14.52
N ASN A 327 12.93 4.30 14.83
CA ASN A 327 13.86 3.38 14.17
C ASN A 327 14.00 3.56 12.65
N GLY A 328 13.67 4.72 12.08
CA GLY A 328 13.85 5.02 10.66
C GLY A 328 15.32 4.90 10.24
N ASP A 329 16.25 5.37 11.08
CA ASP A 329 17.70 5.29 10.81
C ASP A 329 18.19 3.84 10.71
N ALA A 330 17.58 2.90 11.45
CA ALA A 330 17.92 1.49 11.34
C ALA A 330 17.49 0.92 9.97
N VAL A 331 16.33 1.35 9.43
CA VAL A 331 15.91 0.98 8.08
C VAL A 331 16.84 1.59 7.03
N VAL A 332 17.23 2.86 7.19
CA VAL A 332 18.20 3.52 6.31
C VAL A 332 19.50 2.73 6.26
N ARG A 333 20.05 2.29 7.40
CA ARG A 333 21.28 1.45 7.44
C ARG A 333 21.12 0.14 6.67
N VAL A 334 19.96 -0.52 6.74
CA VAL A 334 19.69 -1.73 5.94
C VAL A 334 19.72 -1.42 4.44
N LEU A 335 19.08 -0.32 4.01
CA LEU A 335 19.09 0.11 2.61
C LEU A 335 20.47 0.54 2.12
N GLU A 336 21.26 1.18 2.99
CA GLU A 336 22.67 1.53 2.70
C GLU A 336 23.55 0.29 2.52
N GLY A 337 23.23 -0.82 3.21
CA GLY A 337 23.87 -2.11 2.95
C GLY A 337 23.67 -2.57 1.51
N VAL A 338 22.45 -2.45 0.98
CA VAL A 338 22.16 -2.74 -0.43
C VAL A 338 22.82 -1.73 -1.36
N LEU A 339 22.86 -0.44 -0.99
CA LEU A 339 23.50 0.60 -1.80
C LEU A 339 24.98 0.28 -2.05
N LYS A 340 25.72 -0.18 -1.03
CA LYS A 340 27.15 -0.57 -1.15
C LYS A 340 27.39 -1.70 -2.15
N SER A 341 26.41 -2.56 -2.43
CA SER A 341 26.54 -3.62 -3.44
C SER A 341 26.23 -3.15 -4.86
N VAL A 342 25.75 -1.91 -5.02
CA VAL A 342 25.35 -1.32 -6.30
C VAL A 342 26.37 -0.31 -6.82
N VAL A 343 27.06 0.36 -5.93
CA VAL A 343 28.14 1.33 -6.23
C VAL A 343 29.46 0.60 -6.39
#